data_6f86a31565855321446ce9b13e7a5754
#
_entry.id   6f86a31565855321446ce9b13e7a5754
#
_cell.length_a   1.000
_cell.length_b   1.000
_cell.length_c   1.000
_cell.angle_alpha   90.00
_cell.angle_beta   90.00
_cell.angle_gamma   90.00
#
_symmetry.space_group_name_H-M   'P 1'
#
loop_
_entity.id
_entity.type
_entity.pdbx_description
1 polymer ?
#
loop_
_entity_poly.entity_id
_entity_poly.type
_entity_poly.pdbx_seq_one_letter_code
_entity_poly.pdbx_strand_id
1 'polypeptide(L)'
;MNETYRHHTRHFLPWIALLCGFCILYVPTLVDLMTGLWSTPQNAHGPIIFAVSVWFLIFKANQQTPEQRANDRPAPKTGWVVLTLGLLAYALGRSQAVYLLEVGSMIPVAVAVVLIFFGVKTAGRLWFAFFLMLFMIPLPGSVIDLLTQPMKIAVSWGAEHLLFWLDYPVARRGVTLTIGQYQLLVADACSGLNSLFSLEALGLLYLNVTRNETAVRNTLLAICIIPISYASNLTRVVVLCLVTYYFGDEAGQGFLHQFSGMVLFLTALVIIVCVDALLRRISAYWYARRSST
;
A
#
# COMPACT_ATOMS: atom_id res chain seq x y z
N MET A 1 -46.38 13.34 19.41
CA MET A 1 -45.54 12.26 18.86
C MET A 1 -44.75 12.68 17.61
N ASN A 2 -44.63 13.97 17.26
CA ASN A 2 -44.02 14.46 16.01
C ASN A 2 -42.75 15.31 16.17
N GLU A 3 -42.35 15.74 17.34
CA GLU A 3 -41.18 16.62 17.51
C GLU A 3 -39.86 15.82 17.70
N THR A 4 -39.91 14.71 18.40
CA THR A 4 -38.75 13.83 18.62
C THR A 4 -38.24 13.18 17.31
N TYR A 5 -39.12 12.88 16.35
CA TYR A 5 -38.78 12.36 15.05
C TYR A 5 -38.09 13.41 14.14
N ARG A 6 -38.50 14.69 14.25
CA ARG A 6 -37.89 15.78 13.47
C ARG A 6 -36.48 16.15 13.93
N HIS A 7 -36.14 15.96 15.21
CA HIS A 7 -34.80 16.25 15.74
C HIS A 7 -33.77 15.18 15.28
N HIS A 8 -34.16 13.92 15.25
CA HIS A 8 -33.27 12.84 14.82
C HIS A 8 -32.96 12.88 13.31
N THR A 9 -33.96 13.17 12.47
CA THR A 9 -33.76 13.22 11.02
C THR A 9 -32.90 14.40 10.58
N ARG A 10 -32.86 15.53 11.29
CA ARG A 10 -32.03 16.69 10.95
C ARG A 10 -30.53 16.42 11.12
N HIS A 11 -30.14 15.51 12.01
CA HIS A 11 -28.74 15.18 12.23
C HIS A 11 -28.19 14.15 11.20
N PHE A 12 -29.05 13.32 10.61
CA PHE A 12 -28.63 12.33 9.60
C PHE A 12 -28.60 12.86 8.17
N LEU A 13 -29.40 13.89 7.88
CA LEU A 13 -29.55 14.43 6.52
C LEU A 13 -28.21 14.89 5.88
N PRO A 14 -27.31 15.61 6.57
CA PRO A 14 -26.01 15.99 6.02
C PRO A 14 -25.13 14.79 5.68
N TRP A 15 -25.17 13.73 6.52
CA TRP A 15 -24.39 12.52 6.31
C TRP A 15 -24.89 11.69 5.12
N ILE A 16 -26.24 11.62 4.98
CA ILE A 16 -26.86 10.97 3.82
C ILE A 16 -26.50 11.74 2.53
N ALA A 17 -26.63 13.06 2.52
CA ALA A 17 -26.29 13.89 1.38
C ALA A 17 -24.81 13.74 0.98
N LEU A 18 -23.91 13.71 1.96
CA LEU A 18 -22.49 13.50 1.77
C LEU A 18 -22.19 12.10 1.20
N LEU A 19 -22.81 11.06 1.76
CA LEU A 19 -22.66 9.69 1.26
C LEU A 19 -23.19 9.57 -0.16
N CYS A 20 -24.36 10.10 -0.45
CA CYS A 20 -24.93 10.12 -1.79
C CYS A 20 -24.02 10.87 -2.78
N GLY A 21 -23.51 12.05 -2.41
CA GLY A 21 -22.58 12.80 -3.25
C GLY A 21 -21.30 12.04 -3.52
N PHE A 22 -20.73 11.40 -2.50
CA PHE A 22 -19.54 10.56 -2.66
C PHE A 22 -19.81 9.34 -3.55
N CYS A 23 -20.94 8.69 -3.36
CA CYS A 23 -21.35 7.55 -4.21
C CYS A 23 -21.56 7.96 -5.67
N ILE A 24 -22.23 9.08 -5.93
CA ILE A 24 -22.47 9.57 -7.29
C ILE A 24 -21.15 9.88 -7.99
N LEU A 25 -20.18 10.46 -7.29
CA LEU A 25 -18.87 10.78 -7.85
C LEU A 25 -18.04 9.51 -8.10
N TYR A 26 -17.88 8.65 -7.09
CA TYR A 26 -16.83 7.64 -7.11
C TYR A 26 -17.29 6.22 -7.39
N VAL A 27 -18.59 5.90 -7.30
CA VAL A 27 -19.06 4.56 -7.70
C VAL A 27 -18.78 4.28 -9.19
N PRO A 28 -19.05 5.22 -10.13
CA PRO A 28 -18.67 4.99 -11.52
C PRO A 28 -17.16 4.76 -11.71
N THR A 29 -16.33 5.58 -11.06
CA THR A 29 -14.86 5.41 -11.08
C THR A 29 -14.42 4.05 -10.53
N LEU A 30 -15.00 3.61 -9.40
CA LEU A 30 -14.69 2.31 -8.80
C LEU A 30 -15.12 1.15 -9.71
N VAL A 31 -16.27 1.26 -10.38
CA VAL A 31 -16.73 0.26 -11.36
C VAL A 31 -15.77 0.21 -12.55
N ASP A 32 -15.38 1.36 -13.11
CA ASP A 32 -14.43 1.43 -14.21
C ASP A 32 -13.06 0.84 -13.82
N LEU A 33 -12.60 1.08 -12.59
CA LEU A 33 -11.37 0.48 -12.06
C LEU A 33 -11.49 -1.04 -11.89
N MET A 34 -12.59 -1.52 -11.30
CA MET A 34 -12.82 -2.96 -11.07
C MET A 34 -12.89 -3.76 -12.37
N THR A 35 -13.56 -3.22 -13.38
CA THR A 35 -13.71 -3.87 -14.69
C THR A 35 -12.52 -3.66 -15.62
N GLY A 36 -11.71 -2.65 -15.37
CA GLY A 36 -10.56 -2.25 -16.17
C GLY A 36 -9.22 -2.50 -15.48
N LEU A 37 -8.63 -1.45 -14.92
CA LEU A 37 -7.25 -1.48 -14.38
C LEU A 37 -7.05 -2.48 -13.25
N TRP A 38 -7.98 -2.59 -12.32
CA TRP A 38 -7.84 -3.50 -11.16
C TRP A 38 -8.09 -4.96 -11.51
N SER A 39 -8.65 -5.27 -12.68
CA SER A 39 -8.72 -6.64 -13.20
C SER A 39 -7.38 -7.14 -13.75
N THR A 40 -6.41 -6.24 -13.97
CA THR A 40 -5.07 -6.62 -14.42
C THR A 40 -4.22 -7.12 -13.25
N PRO A 41 -3.36 -8.15 -13.45
CA PRO A 41 -2.48 -8.66 -12.40
C PRO A 41 -1.60 -7.57 -11.76
N GLN A 42 -1.26 -6.54 -12.53
CA GLN A 42 -0.44 -5.42 -12.08
C GLN A 42 -1.14 -4.56 -11.01
N ASN A 43 -2.45 -4.36 -11.12
CA ASN A 43 -3.22 -3.46 -10.27
C ASN A 43 -4.22 -4.16 -9.34
N ALA A 44 -4.21 -5.49 -9.28
CA ALA A 44 -5.15 -6.30 -8.48
C ALA A 44 -5.10 -6.01 -6.97
N HIS A 45 -4.07 -5.32 -6.49
CA HIS A 45 -3.95 -4.87 -5.09
C HIS A 45 -4.83 -3.67 -4.76
N GLY A 46 -5.27 -2.88 -5.76
CA GLY A 46 -6.02 -1.64 -5.58
C GLY A 46 -7.26 -1.79 -4.69
N PRO A 47 -8.16 -2.75 -4.95
CA PRO A 47 -9.35 -2.98 -4.12
C PRO A 47 -9.01 -3.31 -2.65
N ILE A 48 -7.95 -4.08 -2.43
CA ILE A 48 -7.51 -4.48 -1.09
C ILE A 48 -7.01 -3.25 -0.33
N ILE A 49 -6.16 -2.45 -0.96
CA ILE A 49 -5.62 -1.22 -0.34
C ILE A 49 -6.76 -0.24 -0.06
N PHE A 50 -7.72 -0.08 -0.97
CA PHE A 50 -8.89 0.75 -0.75
C PHE A 50 -9.68 0.29 0.48
N ALA A 51 -10.03 -0.99 0.55
CA ALA A 51 -10.77 -1.57 1.66
C ALA A 51 -10.00 -1.39 3.00
N VAL A 52 -8.70 -1.65 3.00
CA VAL A 52 -7.83 -1.48 4.18
C VAL A 52 -7.76 -0.01 4.59
N SER A 53 -7.65 0.92 3.65
CA SER A 53 -7.60 2.36 3.94
C SER A 53 -8.90 2.85 4.57
N VAL A 54 -10.04 2.44 4.03
CA VAL A 54 -11.36 2.77 4.58
C VAL A 54 -11.55 2.14 5.96
N TRP A 55 -11.21 0.86 6.11
CA TRP A 55 -11.24 0.18 7.40
C TRP A 55 -10.38 0.91 8.43
N PHE A 56 -9.14 1.25 8.07
CA PHE A 56 -8.22 1.91 8.98
C PHE A 56 -8.68 3.33 9.35
N LEU A 57 -9.30 4.06 8.41
CA LEU A 57 -9.89 5.37 8.66
C LEU A 57 -11.01 5.27 9.70
N ILE A 58 -11.92 4.31 9.53
CA ILE A 58 -13.02 4.06 10.49
C ILE A 58 -12.45 3.61 11.84
N PHE A 59 -11.50 2.69 11.85
CA PHE A 59 -10.85 2.19 13.05
C PHE A 59 -10.22 3.32 13.87
N LYS A 60 -9.45 4.20 13.22
CA LYS A 60 -8.81 5.35 13.88
C LYS A 60 -9.81 6.43 14.29
N ALA A 61 -10.85 6.67 13.52
CA ALA A 61 -11.91 7.60 13.88
C ALA A 61 -12.65 7.13 15.16
N ASN A 62 -12.87 5.82 15.30
CA ASN A 62 -13.52 5.25 16.48
C ASN A 62 -12.62 5.22 17.73
N GLN A 63 -11.29 5.22 17.56
CA GLN A 63 -10.35 5.29 18.69
C GLN A 63 -10.22 6.69 19.31
N GLN A 64 -10.81 7.72 18.70
CA GLN A 64 -10.75 9.08 19.25
C GLN A 64 -11.59 9.19 20.51
N THR A 65 -10.97 9.69 21.60
CA THR A 65 -11.67 9.93 22.86
C THR A 65 -12.66 11.10 22.74
N PRO A 66 -13.72 11.14 23.56
CA PRO A 66 -14.64 12.27 23.59
C PRO A 66 -13.96 13.62 23.83
N GLU A 67 -12.92 13.66 24.68
CA GLU A 67 -12.12 14.85 24.95
C GLU A 67 -11.34 15.33 23.71
N GLN A 68 -10.78 14.39 22.93
CA GLN A 68 -10.09 14.71 21.68
C GLN A 68 -11.06 15.30 20.66
N ARG A 69 -12.27 14.74 20.55
CA ARG A 69 -13.32 15.26 19.66
C ARG A 69 -13.82 16.65 20.10
N ALA A 70 -13.98 16.87 21.41
CA ALA A 70 -14.42 18.16 21.94
C ALA A 70 -13.39 19.29 21.74
N ASN A 71 -12.10 18.96 21.72
CA ASN A 71 -11.01 19.92 21.53
C ASN A 71 -10.69 20.22 20.06
N ASP A 72 -11.34 19.54 19.12
CA ASP A 72 -11.14 19.72 17.70
C ASP A 72 -12.15 20.74 17.15
N ARG A 73 -11.61 21.80 16.53
CA ARG A 73 -12.45 22.84 15.92
C ARG A 73 -12.58 22.57 14.42
N PRO A 74 -13.81 22.53 13.88
CA PRO A 74 -14.03 22.47 12.43
C PRO A 74 -13.28 23.59 11.70
N ALA A 75 -12.74 23.27 10.55
CA ALA A 75 -12.01 24.21 9.70
C ALA A 75 -12.69 24.34 8.30
N PRO A 76 -13.94 24.88 8.26
CA PRO A 76 -14.72 24.85 7.04
C PRO A 76 -14.07 25.65 5.90
N LYS A 77 -13.41 26.78 6.19
CA LYS A 77 -12.76 27.58 5.14
C LYS A 77 -11.68 26.77 4.39
N THR A 78 -10.78 26.15 5.12
CA THR A 78 -9.74 25.29 4.56
C THR A 78 -10.35 24.05 3.90
N GLY A 79 -11.34 23.45 4.53
CA GLY A 79 -12.03 22.29 4.00
C GLY A 79 -12.71 22.57 2.65
N TRP A 80 -13.40 23.72 2.50
CA TRP A 80 -14.01 24.09 1.22
C TRP A 80 -12.98 24.33 0.11
N VAL A 81 -11.85 24.94 0.41
CA VAL A 81 -10.75 25.11 -0.56
C VAL A 81 -10.22 23.75 -1.02
N VAL A 82 -9.95 22.83 -0.08
CA VAL A 82 -9.45 21.48 -0.41
C VAL A 82 -10.51 20.70 -1.19
N LEU A 83 -11.79 20.83 -0.83
CA LEU A 83 -12.90 20.19 -1.56
C LEU A 83 -12.97 20.69 -3.01
N THR A 84 -12.90 22.00 -3.22
CA THR A 84 -12.93 22.58 -4.56
C THR A 84 -11.77 22.08 -5.42
N LEU A 85 -10.57 22.05 -4.87
CA LEU A 85 -9.39 21.50 -5.56
C LEU A 85 -9.55 20.01 -5.87
N GLY A 86 -10.09 19.22 -4.93
CA GLY A 86 -10.36 17.81 -5.14
C GLY A 86 -11.40 17.57 -6.23
N LEU A 87 -12.49 18.33 -6.25
CA LEU A 87 -13.52 18.23 -7.27
C LEU A 87 -13.03 18.68 -8.64
N LEU A 88 -12.20 19.71 -8.71
CA LEU A 88 -11.55 20.12 -9.96
C LEU A 88 -10.61 19.04 -10.49
N ALA A 89 -9.80 18.43 -9.61
CA ALA A 89 -8.95 17.32 -9.99
C ALA A 89 -9.78 16.12 -10.50
N TYR A 90 -10.90 15.81 -9.84
CA TYR A 90 -11.85 14.79 -10.31
C TYR A 90 -12.40 15.12 -11.70
N ALA A 91 -12.93 16.33 -11.89
CA ALA A 91 -13.51 16.75 -13.16
C ALA A 91 -12.51 16.72 -14.31
N LEU A 92 -11.28 17.20 -14.07
CA LEU A 92 -10.18 17.12 -15.05
C LEU A 92 -9.78 15.67 -15.32
N GLY A 93 -9.62 14.85 -14.27
CA GLY A 93 -9.28 13.44 -14.40
C GLY A 93 -10.30 12.67 -15.21
N ARG A 94 -11.60 12.86 -14.90
CA ARG A 94 -12.71 12.21 -15.60
C ARG A 94 -12.85 12.67 -17.04
N SER A 95 -12.70 13.97 -17.31
CA SER A 95 -12.83 14.55 -18.67
C SER A 95 -11.70 14.15 -19.60
N GLN A 96 -10.49 13.95 -19.06
CA GLN A 96 -9.29 13.61 -19.83
C GLN A 96 -8.92 12.11 -19.73
N ALA A 97 -9.74 11.28 -19.06
CA ALA A 97 -9.46 9.87 -18.79
C ALA A 97 -8.10 9.65 -18.08
N VAL A 98 -7.70 10.59 -17.20
CA VAL A 98 -6.47 10.53 -16.42
C VAL A 98 -6.75 9.96 -15.03
N TYR A 99 -6.62 8.63 -14.88
CA TYR A 99 -6.90 7.93 -13.61
C TYR A 99 -6.10 8.46 -12.42
N LEU A 100 -4.88 8.96 -12.64
CA LEU A 100 -4.07 9.57 -11.58
C LEU A 100 -4.81 10.73 -10.89
N LEU A 101 -5.46 11.59 -11.67
CA LEU A 101 -6.22 12.74 -11.15
C LEU A 101 -7.59 12.30 -10.62
N GLU A 102 -8.29 11.44 -11.36
CA GLU A 102 -9.62 10.97 -11.00
C GLU A 102 -9.60 10.19 -9.68
N VAL A 103 -8.77 9.16 -9.57
CA VAL A 103 -8.61 8.34 -8.35
C VAL A 103 -7.90 9.12 -7.25
N GLY A 104 -6.86 9.88 -7.61
CA GLY A 104 -6.11 10.73 -6.68
C GLY A 104 -6.97 11.78 -6.00
N SER A 105 -8.05 12.26 -6.65
CA SER A 105 -8.99 13.23 -6.08
C SER A 105 -9.76 12.70 -4.87
N MET A 106 -9.89 11.38 -4.72
CA MET A 106 -10.55 10.78 -3.55
C MET A 106 -9.88 11.21 -2.24
N ILE A 107 -8.56 11.40 -2.26
CA ILE A 107 -7.79 11.77 -1.06
C ILE A 107 -8.15 13.20 -0.60
N PRO A 108 -7.97 14.25 -1.42
CA PRO A 108 -8.33 15.60 -1.01
C PRO A 108 -9.82 15.74 -0.72
N VAL A 109 -10.72 15.05 -1.41
CA VAL A 109 -12.15 15.06 -1.09
C VAL A 109 -12.42 14.44 0.29
N ALA A 110 -11.84 13.29 0.61
CA ALA A 110 -11.96 12.67 1.93
C ALA A 110 -11.33 13.54 3.03
N VAL A 111 -10.16 14.13 2.80
CA VAL A 111 -9.52 15.09 3.71
C VAL A 111 -10.41 16.31 3.93
N ALA A 112 -10.99 16.87 2.87
CA ALA A 112 -11.88 18.03 2.95
C ALA A 112 -13.10 17.76 3.82
N VAL A 113 -13.72 16.60 3.69
CA VAL A 113 -14.83 16.16 4.54
C VAL A 113 -14.41 16.15 6.01
N VAL A 114 -13.24 15.57 6.32
CA VAL A 114 -12.73 15.56 7.69
C VAL A 114 -12.42 16.96 8.19
N LEU A 115 -11.87 17.85 7.37
CA LEU A 115 -11.59 19.24 7.75
C LEU A 115 -12.86 20.02 8.03
N ILE A 116 -13.91 19.87 7.21
CA ILE A 116 -15.16 20.60 7.35
C ILE A 116 -15.88 20.21 8.65
N PHE A 117 -15.95 18.92 8.96
CA PHE A 117 -16.74 18.42 10.08
C PHE A 117 -15.94 18.24 11.36
N PHE A 118 -14.66 17.87 11.30
CA PHE A 118 -13.85 17.47 12.45
C PHE A 118 -12.60 18.33 12.67
N GLY A 119 -12.17 19.06 11.65
CA GLY A 119 -11.05 20.00 11.74
C GLY A 119 -9.66 19.40 11.50
N VAL A 120 -8.66 20.30 11.58
CA VAL A 120 -7.25 20.01 11.19
C VAL A 120 -6.61 18.95 12.10
N LYS A 121 -6.88 18.98 13.41
CA LYS A 121 -6.27 18.04 14.35
C LYS A 121 -6.73 16.61 14.07
N THR A 122 -8.03 16.40 13.79
CA THR A 122 -8.55 15.10 13.39
C THR A 122 -7.97 14.64 12.06
N ALA A 123 -7.90 15.53 11.05
CA ALA A 123 -7.24 15.20 9.78
C ALA A 123 -5.77 14.76 9.98
N GLY A 124 -5.04 15.47 10.86
CA GLY A 124 -3.68 15.10 11.24
C GLY A 124 -3.55 13.75 11.96
N ARG A 125 -4.56 13.33 12.74
CA ARG A 125 -4.56 11.99 13.37
C ARG A 125 -4.89 10.88 12.36
N LEU A 126 -5.64 11.21 11.32
CA LEU A 126 -6.04 10.29 10.26
C LEU A 126 -5.08 10.29 9.05
N TRP A 127 -3.99 11.07 9.10
CA TRP A 127 -3.07 11.28 7.99
C TRP A 127 -2.60 9.98 7.34
N PHE A 128 -2.37 8.94 8.16
CA PHE A 128 -1.87 7.67 7.70
C PHE A 128 -2.89 6.90 6.85
N ALA A 129 -4.19 7.01 7.15
CA ALA A 129 -5.24 6.43 6.31
C ALA A 129 -5.24 7.08 4.91
N PHE A 130 -5.10 8.41 4.85
CA PHE A 130 -4.98 9.13 3.58
C PHE A 130 -3.68 8.81 2.84
N PHE A 131 -2.59 8.60 3.57
CA PHE A 131 -1.33 8.15 3.00
C PHE A 131 -1.45 6.75 2.38
N LEU A 132 -2.15 5.82 3.03
CA LEU A 132 -2.42 4.49 2.46
C LEU A 132 -3.20 4.57 1.15
N MET A 133 -4.13 5.52 1.02
CA MET A 133 -4.88 5.71 -0.22
C MET A 133 -3.99 6.09 -1.42
N LEU A 134 -2.78 6.64 -1.20
CA LEU A 134 -1.84 6.91 -2.30
C LEU A 134 -1.42 5.65 -3.04
N PHE A 135 -1.31 4.52 -2.34
CA PHE A 135 -0.93 3.24 -2.94
C PHE A 135 -2.04 2.61 -3.81
N MET A 136 -3.25 3.15 -3.75
CA MET A 136 -4.36 2.74 -4.61
C MET A 136 -4.31 3.43 -5.98
N ILE A 137 -3.61 4.57 -6.09
CA ILE A 137 -3.59 5.38 -7.31
C ILE A 137 -2.82 4.66 -8.40
N PRO A 138 -3.43 4.36 -9.56
CA PRO A 138 -2.73 3.71 -10.65
C PRO A 138 -1.74 4.69 -11.28
N LEU A 139 -0.45 4.38 -11.16
CA LEU A 139 0.61 5.15 -11.78
C LEU A 139 0.78 4.76 -13.26
N PRO A 140 1.14 5.70 -14.14
CA PRO A 140 1.51 5.38 -15.52
C PRO A 140 2.68 4.38 -15.56
N GLY A 141 2.63 3.42 -16.51
CA GLY A 141 3.64 2.37 -16.62
C GLY A 141 5.07 2.91 -16.74
N SER A 142 5.27 4.01 -17.47
CA SER A 142 6.56 4.68 -17.60
C SER A 142 7.15 5.15 -16.26
N VAL A 143 6.30 5.64 -15.35
CA VAL A 143 6.71 6.07 -14.00
C VAL A 143 7.06 4.84 -13.16
N ILE A 144 6.24 3.79 -13.23
CA ILE A 144 6.51 2.53 -12.56
C ILE A 144 7.84 1.96 -13.04
N ASP A 145 8.08 1.88 -14.33
CA ASP A 145 9.31 1.34 -14.89
C ASP A 145 10.54 2.15 -14.46
N LEU A 146 10.46 3.47 -14.48
CA LEU A 146 11.55 4.34 -14.03
C LEU A 146 11.93 4.09 -12.56
N LEU A 147 10.92 3.98 -11.69
CA LEU A 147 11.13 3.76 -10.25
C LEU A 147 11.65 2.35 -9.94
N THR A 148 11.30 1.37 -10.75
CA THR A 148 11.49 -0.04 -10.45
C THR A 148 12.66 -0.67 -11.18
N GLN A 149 13.14 -0.03 -12.25
CA GLN A 149 14.28 -0.51 -13.03
C GLN A 149 15.55 -0.77 -12.18
N PRO A 150 15.96 0.12 -11.26
CA PRO A 150 17.11 -0.14 -10.39
C PRO A 150 16.93 -1.41 -9.55
N MET A 151 15.72 -1.64 -9.06
CA MET A 151 15.41 -2.81 -8.27
C MET A 151 15.36 -4.09 -9.11
N LYS A 152 14.80 -4.05 -10.32
CA LYS A 152 14.82 -5.16 -11.27
C LYS A 152 16.25 -5.61 -11.57
N ILE A 153 17.15 -4.66 -11.82
CA ILE A 153 18.57 -4.91 -12.04
C ILE A 153 19.23 -5.52 -10.81
N ALA A 154 19.00 -4.96 -9.62
CA ALA A 154 19.57 -5.44 -8.37
C ALA A 154 19.10 -6.87 -8.03
N VAL A 155 17.80 -7.17 -8.20
CA VAL A 155 17.24 -8.51 -7.98
C VAL A 155 17.80 -9.52 -8.98
N SER A 156 17.91 -9.15 -10.27
CA SER A 156 18.50 -10.01 -11.30
C SER A 156 19.96 -10.33 -10.99
N TRP A 157 20.71 -9.32 -10.54
CA TRP A 157 22.11 -9.49 -10.12
C TRP A 157 22.22 -10.41 -8.89
N GLY A 158 21.40 -10.18 -7.88
CA GLY A 158 21.40 -10.99 -6.67
C GLY A 158 21.00 -12.45 -6.95
N ALA A 159 20.00 -12.68 -7.81
CA ALA A 159 19.55 -14.02 -8.19
C ALA A 159 20.62 -14.77 -8.97
N GLU A 160 21.28 -14.11 -9.93
CA GLU A 160 22.41 -14.69 -10.66
C GLU A 160 23.52 -15.15 -9.71
N HIS A 161 23.97 -14.26 -8.81
CA HIS A 161 25.07 -14.59 -7.88
C HIS A 161 24.68 -15.70 -6.91
N LEU A 162 23.48 -15.67 -6.37
CA LEU A 162 23.01 -16.70 -5.43
C LEU A 162 22.88 -18.05 -6.09
N LEU A 163 22.28 -18.12 -7.28
CA LEU A 163 22.13 -19.36 -8.04
C LEU A 163 23.49 -19.90 -8.53
N PHE A 164 24.40 -19.03 -8.97
CA PHE A 164 25.76 -19.39 -9.35
C PHE A 164 26.54 -19.97 -8.17
N TRP A 165 26.41 -19.38 -6.98
CA TRP A 165 27.06 -19.88 -5.75
C TRP A 165 26.50 -21.24 -5.30
N LEU A 166 25.28 -21.57 -5.71
CA LEU A 166 24.64 -22.88 -5.49
C LEU A 166 24.91 -23.87 -6.66
N ASP A 167 25.91 -23.60 -7.52
CA ASP A 167 26.32 -24.39 -8.66
C ASP A 167 25.26 -24.61 -9.76
N TYR A 168 24.27 -23.69 -9.88
CA TYR A 168 23.33 -23.73 -11.00
C TYR A 168 23.90 -23.06 -12.25
N PRO A 169 23.63 -23.61 -13.48
CA PRO A 169 24.05 -23.02 -14.75
C PRO A 169 23.18 -21.77 -15.05
N VAL A 170 23.55 -20.64 -14.47
CA VAL A 170 22.84 -19.37 -14.63
C VAL A 170 23.72 -18.33 -15.31
N ALA A 171 23.10 -17.53 -16.19
CA ALA A 171 23.72 -16.36 -16.80
C ALA A 171 22.69 -15.21 -16.85
N ARG A 172 23.16 -13.95 -16.79
CA ARG A 172 22.32 -12.78 -16.79
C ARG A 172 22.67 -11.84 -17.95
N ARG A 173 21.64 -11.35 -18.63
CA ARG A 173 21.76 -10.26 -19.60
C ARG A 173 20.76 -9.16 -19.27
N GLY A 174 21.23 -8.11 -18.60
CA GLY A 174 20.36 -7.04 -18.08
C GLY A 174 19.40 -7.56 -17.00
N VAL A 175 18.12 -7.57 -17.30
CA VAL A 175 17.03 -8.09 -16.43
C VAL A 175 16.50 -9.46 -16.87
N THR A 176 17.18 -10.12 -17.81
CA THR A 176 16.86 -11.48 -18.25
C THR A 176 17.85 -12.45 -17.61
N LEU A 177 17.34 -13.50 -16.97
CA LEU A 177 18.11 -14.62 -16.43
C LEU A 177 17.94 -15.83 -17.36
N THR A 178 19.06 -16.48 -17.70
CA THR A 178 19.06 -17.75 -18.40
C THR A 178 19.48 -18.82 -17.40
N ILE A 179 18.64 -19.84 -17.18
CA ILE A 179 18.95 -20.97 -16.32
C ILE A 179 18.80 -22.27 -17.10
N GLY A 180 19.92 -23.01 -17.26
CA GLY A 180 19.95 -24.15 -18.17
C GLY A 180 19.54 -23.73 -19.58
N GLN A 181 18.47 -24.31 -20.10
CA GLN A 181 17.94 -24.02 -21.45
C GLN A 181 16.83 -22.96 -21.48
N TYR A 182 16.41 -22.44 -20.29
CA TYR A 182 15.28 -21.54 -20.15
C TYR A 182 15.73 -20.11 -19.99
N GLN A 183 14.95 -19.18 -20.56
CA GLN A 183 15.14 -17.74 -20.39
C GLN A 183 13.95 -17.16 -19.64
N LEU A 184 14.23 -16.46 -18.55
CA LEU A 184 13.25 -15.84 -17.67
C LEU A 184 13.45 -14.33 -17.67
N LEU A 185 12.44 -13.59 -18.08
CA LEU A 185 12.46 -12.14 -17.95
C LEU A 185 12.08 -11.78 -16.50
N VAL A 186 13.07 -11.34 -15.73
CA VAL A 186 12.85 -10.92 -14.33
C VAL A 186 11.83 -9.78 -14.25
N ALA A 187 11.70 -8.97 -15.31
CA ALA A 187 10.68 -7.95 -15.40
C ALA A 187 9.26 -8.53 -15.29
N ASP A 188 8.98 -9.71 -15.85
CA ASP A 188 7.68 -10.38 -15.75
C ASP A 188 7.50 -11.01 -14.36
N ALA A 189 8.56 -11.58 -13.81
CA ALA A 189 8.59 -12.06 -12.43
C ALA A 189 8.41 -10.90 -11.43
N CYS A 190 8.99 -9.74 -11.72
CA CYS A 190 8.84 -8.51 -10.95
C CYS A 190 7.66 -7.63 -11.43
N SER A 191 6.84 -8.06 -12.40
CA SER A 191 5.61 -7.34 -12.78
C SER A 191 4.60 -7.27 -11.63
N GLY A 192 4.78 -8.11 -10.61
CA GLY A 192 4.24 -7.90 -9.28
C GLY A 192 4.88 -6.75 -8.50
N LEU A 193 5.40 -5.69 -9.17
CA LEU A 193 5.91 -4.48 -8.51
C LEU A 193 4.84 -3.76 -7.69
N ASN A 194 3.60 -3.91 -8.08
CA ASN A 194 2.48 -3.50 -7.27
C ASN A 194 2.38 -4.32 -5.99
N SER A 195 2.92 -5.55 -5.95
CA SER A 195 3.08 -6.29 -4.71
C SER A 195 4.16 -5.72 -3.79
N LEU A 196 5.16 -4.99 -4.32
CA LEU A 196 6.09 -4.21 -3.47
C LEU A 196 5.38 -3.04 -2.82
N PHE A 197 4.63 -2.25 -3.59
CA PHE A 197 3.83 -1.17 -3.03
C PHE A 197 2.81 -1.69 -2.02
N SER A 198 2.18 -2.84 -2.29
CA SER A 198 1.27 -3.49 -1.34
C SER A 198 2.01 -3.96 -0.08
N LEU A 199 3.22 -4.49 -0.24
CA LEU A 199 4.05 -4.93 0.88
C LEU A 199 4.54 -3.75 1.72
N GLU A 200 4.95 -2.66 1.08
CA GLU A 200 5.31 -1.41 1.75
C GLU A 200 4.12 -0.83 2.50
N ALA A 201 2.95 -0.76 1.86
CA ALA A 201 1.71 -0.32 2.49
C ALA A 201 1.34 -1.19 3.70
N LEU A 202 1.44 -2.53 3.56
CA LEU A 202 1.16 -3.49 4.64
C LEU A 202 2.19 -3.39 5.76
N GLY A 203 3.48 -3.26 5.45
CA GLY A 203 4.54 -3.05 6.43
C GLY A 203 4.35 -1.77 7.24
N LEU A 204 4.02 -0.67 6.56
CA LEU A 204 3.70 0.61 7.19
C LEU A 204 2.40 0.54 8.01
N LEU A 205 1.39 -0.21 7.54
CA LEU A 205 0.17 -0.47 8.30
C LEU A 205 0.48 -1.25 9.58
N TYR A 206 1.28 -2.32 9.48
CA TYR A 206 1.73 -3.09 10.64
C TYR A 206 2.38 -2.19 11.69
N LEU A 207 3.30 -1.31 11.27
CA LEU A 207 3.95 -0.33 12.15
C LEU A 207 2.95 0.60 12.83
N ASN A 208 1.94 1.05 12.11
CA ASN A 208 0.95 1.99 12.65
C ASN A 208 -0.05 1.32 13.60
N VAL A 209 -0.36 0.04 13.39
CA VAL A 209 -1.24 -0.74 14.28
C VAL A 209 -0.53 -1.16 15.55
N THR A 210 0.75 -1.54 15.48
CA THR A 210 1.55 -2.01 16.64
C THR A 210 2.15 -0.90 17.49
N ARG A 211 1.56 0.28 17.49
CA ARG A 211 2.03 1.60 17.96
C ARG A 211 2.49 1.73 19.43
N ASN A 212 2.55 0.69 20.23
CA ASN A 212 2.93 0.77 21.66
C ASN A 212 4.45 0.70 21.93
N GLU A 213 5.28 0.88 20.88
CA GLU A 213 6.71 0.69 20.95
C GLU A 213 7.47 2.03 20.74
N THR A 214 8.77 2.03 21.02
CA THR A 214 9.61 3.21 20.93
C THR A 214 9.69 3.77 19.48
N ALA A 215 9.74 5.10 19.34
CA ALA A 215 9.86 5.76 18.04
C ALA A 215 11.08 5.26 17.25
N VAL A 216 12.18 4.96 17.94
CA VAL A 216 13.42 4.42 17.34
C VAL A 216 13.17 3.09 16.64
N ARG A 217 12.46 2.15 17.30
CA ARG A 217 12.13 0.85 16.70
C ARG A 217 11.26 1.02 15.46
N ASN A 218 10.23 1.86 15.54
CA ASN A 218 9.33 2.10 14.40
C ASN A 218 10.07 2.71 13.21
N THR A 219 11.00 3.64 13.45
CA THR A 219 11.84 4.24 12.40
C THR A 219 12.78 3.19 11.80
N LEU A 220 13.44 2.39 12.63
CA LEU A 220 14.32 1.31 12.14
C LEU A 220 13.55 0.28 11.31
N LEU A 221 12.37 -0.13 11.78
CA LEU A 221 11.55 -1.07 11.02
C LEU A 221 11.07 -0.47 9.70
N ALA A 222 10.69 0.83 9.68
CA ALA A 222 10.33 1.54 8.46
C ALA A 222 11.48 1.55 7.44
N ILE A 223 12.72 1.79 7.90
CA ILE A 223 13.91 1.73 7.04
C ILE A 223 14.14 0.31 6.53
N CYS A 224 13.90 -0.70 7.37
CA CYS A 224 14.07 -2.11 7.00
C CYS A 224 13.03 -2.60 5.98
N ILE A 225 11.92 -1.90 5.74
CA ILE A 225 10.93 -2.29 4.74
C ILE A 225 11.57 -2.41 3.34
N ILE A 226 12.45 -1.48 2.96
CA ILE A 226 13.12 -1.50 1.65
C ILE A 226 13.99 -2.76 1.45
N PRO A 227 14.94 -3.09 2.35
CA PRO A 227 15.72 -4.31 2.20
C PRO A 227 14.87 -5.59 2.37
N ILE A 228 13.81 -5.56 3.15
CA ILE A 228 12.87 -6.69 3.28
C ILE A 228 12.15 -6.92 1.94
N SER A 229 11.68 -5.88 1.31
CA SER A 229 11.03 -5.94 -0.01
C SER A 229 11.99 -6.48 -1.08
N TYR A 230 13.25 -6.04 -1.05
CA TYR A 230 14.30 -6.57 -1.93
C TYR A 230 14.54 -8.08 -1.70
N ALA A 231 14.75 -8.50 -0.45
CA ALA A 231 15.00 -9.90 -0.09
C ALA A 231 13.83 -10.80 -0.48
N SER A 232 12.60 -10.35 -0.25
CA SER A 232 11.38 -11.10 -0.59
C SER A 232 11.24 -11.28 -2.10
N ASN A 233 11.53 -10.23 -2.86
CA ASN A 233 11.48 -10.29 -4.31
C ASN A 233 12.62 -11.15 -4.90
N LEU A 234 13.82 -11.07 -4.32
CA LEU A 234 14.93 -11.94 -4.66
C LEU A 234 14.58 -13.42 -4.45
N THR A 235 14.00 -13.76 -3.28
CA THR A 235 13.54 -15.12 -2.99
C THR A 235 12.51 -15.60 -4.01
N ARG A 236 11.56 -14.76 -4.38
CA ARG A 236 10.56 -15.07 -5.40
C ARG A 236 11.20 -15.40 -6.76
N VAL A 237 12.16 -14.59 -7.21
CA VAL A 237 12.87 -14.81 -8.49
C VAL A 237 13.70 -16.09 -8.46
N VAL A 238 14.40 -16.36 -7.34
CA VAL A 238 15.18 -17.58 -7.17
C VAL A 238 14.27 -18.82 -7.18
N VAL A 239 13.13 -18.78 -6.46
CA VAL A 239 12.16 -19.88 -6.48
C VAL A 239 11.60 -20.09 -7.88
N LEU A 240 11.27 -19.03 -8.62
CA LEU A 240 10.82 -19.13 -10.00
C LEU A 240 11.88 -19.78 -10.89
N CYS A 241 13.15 -19.37 -10.78
CA CYS A 241 14.25 -19.98 -11.54
C CYS A 241 14.38 -21.47 -11.24
N LEU A 242 14.28 -21.88 -9.98
CA LEU A 242 14.37 -23.27 -9.58
C LEU A 242 13.16 -24.09 -10.05
N VAL A 243 11.95 -23.55 -9.94
CA VAL A 243 10.74 -24.20 -10.47
C VAL A 243 10.86 -24.42 -11.98
N THR A 244 11.30 -23.40 -12.73
CA THR A 244 11.50 -23.51 -14.17
C THR A 244 12.60 -24.49 -14.51
N TYR A 245 13.70 -24.51 -13.77
CA TYR A 245 14.82 -25.42 -14.01
C TYR A 245 14.45 -26.90 -13.84
N TYR A 246 13.69 -27.23 -12.77
CA TYR A 246 13.35 -28.62 -12.45
C TYR A 246 12.06 -29.10 -13.12
N PHE A 247 11.08 -28.25 -13.33
CA PHE A 247 9.74 -28.63 -13.79
C PHE A 247 9.38 -28.08 -15.18
N GLY A 248 10.29 -27.30 -15.79
CA GLY A 248 10.11 -26.73 -17.11
C GLY A 248 9.40 -25.38 -17.15
N ASP A 249 9.35 -24.79 -18.35
CA ASP A 249 8.80 -23.44 -18.55
C ASP A 249 7.31 -23.36 -18.25
N GLU A 250 6.53 -24.36 -18.61
CA GLU A 250 5.08 -24.40 -18.34
C GLU A 250 4.78 -24.33 -16.84
N ALA A 251 5.54 -25.06 -16.01
CA ALA A 251 5.42 -24.99 -14.56
C ALA A 251 5.88 -23.62 -14.02
N GLY A 252 6.93 -23.04 -14.59
CA GLY A 252 7.41 -21.69 -14.25
C GLY A 252 6.36 -20.63 -14.54
N GLN A 253 5.72 -20.67 -15.69
CA GLN A 253 4.64 -19.75 -16.07
C GLN A 253 3.40 -19.93 -15.17
N GLY A 254 2.99 -21.15 -14.87
CA GLY A 254 1.90 -21.44 -13.95
C GLY A 254 2.20 -20.94 -12.54
N PHE A 255 3.42 -21.16 -12.04
CA PHE A 255 3.88 -20.63 -10.76
C PHE A 255 3.85 -19.10 -10.73
N LEU A 256 4.31 -18.45 -11.80
CA LEU A 256 4.32 -17.00 -11.91
C LEU A 256 2.93 -16.39 -11.74
N HIS A 257 1.91 -16.99 -12.35
CA HIS A 257 0.56 -16.47 -12.32
C HIS A 257 -0.19 -16.75 -11.00
N GLN A 258 0.01 -17.92 -10.39
CA GLN A 258 -0.81 -18.35 -9.26
C GLN A 258 -0.14 -18.21 -7.90
N PHE A 259 1.15 -18.51 -7.79
CA PHE A 259 1.82 -18.67 -6.50
C PHE A 259 2.87 -17.62 -6.17
N SER A 260 3.39 -16.93 -7.18
CA SER A 260 4.53 -16.03 -6.99
C SER A 260 4.23 -14.87 -6.03
N GLY A 261 3.00 -14.35 -6.03
CA GLY A 261 2.56 -13.34 -5.07
C GLY A 261 2.53 -13.87 -3.63
N MET A 262 2.04 -15.10 -3.45
CA MET A 262 1.98 -15.74 -2.13
C MET A 262 3.37 -15.97 -1.55
N VAL A 263 4.34 -16.43 -2.36
CA VAL A 263 5.74 -16.59 -1.92
C VAL A 263 6.32 -15.25 -1.46
N LEU A 264 6.10 -14.19 -2.22
CA LEU A 264 6.56 -12.85 -1.86
C LEU A 264 5.97 -12.38 -0.53
N PHE A 265 4.64 -12.46 -0.37
CA PHE A 265 3.98 -12.02 0.86
C PHE A 265 4.38 -12.84 2.08
N LEU A 266 4.46 -14.18 1.94
CA LEU A 266 4.84 -15.07 3.03
C LEU A 266 6.30 -14.81 3.46
N THR A 267 7.21 -14.70 2.50
CA THR A 267 8.63 -14.39 2.79
C THR A 267 8.76 -13.05 3.48
N ALA A 268 8.10 -12.03 2.98
CA ALA A 268 8.12 -10.70 3.58
C ALA A 268 7.55 -10.69 5.01
N LEU A 269 6.42 -11.36 5.23
CA LEU A 269 5.81 -11.48 6.55
C LEU A 269 6.77 -12.15 7.55
N VAL A 270 7.39 -13.26 7.15
CA VAL A 270 8.38 -13.95 7.98
C VAL A 270 9.55 -13.03 8.31
N ILE A 271 10.12 -12.35 7.32
CA ILE A 271 11.27 -11.45 7.54
C ILE A 271 10.87 -10.27 8.42
N ILE A 272 9.69 -9.63 8.21
CA ILE A 272 9.20 -8.53 9.04
C ILE A 272 9.08 -8.98 10.50
N VAL A 273 8.46 -10.13 10.76
CA VAL A 273 8.28 -10.67 12.11
C VAL A 273 9.64 -10.98 12.76
N CYS A 274 10.57 -11.57 12.01
CA CYS A 274 11.93 -11.86 12.52
C CYS A 274 12.70 -10.58 12.86
N VAL A 275 12.67 -9.57 11.96
CA VAL A 275 13.33 -8.28 12.18
C VAL A 275 12.69 -7.56 13.38
N ASP A 276 11.36 -7.57 13.48
CA ASP A 276 10.65 -6.98 14.61
C ASP A 276 11.02 -7.66 15.94
N ALA A 277 11.04 -8.99 15.98
CA ALA A 277 11.47 -9.75 17.16
C ALA A 277 12.92 -9.46 17.54
N LEU A 278 13.81 -9.32 16.56
CA LEU A 278 15.21 -8.97 16.77
C LEU A 278 15.34 -7.56 17.36
N LEU A 279 14.65 -6.57 16.77
CA LEU A 279 14.66 -5.20 17.26
C LEU A 279 14.10 -5.08 18.70
N ARG A 280 13.08 -5.86 19.04
CA ARG A 280 12.56 -5.96 20.44
C ARG A 280 13.60 -6.49 21.39
N ARG A 281 14.31 -7.55 21.04
CA ARG A 281 15.38 -8.11 21.88
C ARG A 281 16.52 -7.12 22.08
N ILE A 282 16.96 -6.45 21.01
CA ILE A 282 18.02 -5.44 21.07
C ILE A 282 17.59 -4.27 21.96
N SER A 283 16.38 -3.74 21.78
CA SER A 283 15.88 -2.63 22.60
C SER A 283 15.79 -3.03 24.09
N ALA A 284 15.26 -4.21 24.41
CA ALA A 284 15.19 -4.71 25.78
C ALA A 284 16.57 -4.84 26.44
N TYR A 285 17.56 -5.34 25.68
CA TYR A 285 18.95 -5.44 26.16
C TYR A 285 19.56 -4.07 26.49
N TRP A 286 19.34 -3.07 25.62
CA TRP A 286 19.83 -1.71 25.84
C TRP A 286 19.16 -1.02 27.03
N TYR A 287 17.87 -1.23 27.26
CA TYR A 287 17.15 -0.72 28.42
C TYR A 287 17.63 -1.38 29.71
N ALA A 288 17.80 -2.70 29.74
CA ALA A 288 18.31 -3.42 30.90
C ALA A 288 19.73 -2.96 31.31
N ARG A 289 20.59 -2.68 30.32
CA ARG A 289 21.95 -2.21 30.59
C ARG A 289 21.99 -0.75 31.11
N ARG A 290 21.05 0.11 30.66
CA ARG A 290 20.94 1.48 31.16
C ARG A 290 20.38 1.59 32.59
N SER A 291 19.56 0.64 33.00
CA SER A 291 19.00 0.60 34.38
C SER A 291 19.93 0.00 35.39
N SER A 292 21.09 -0.60 34.98
CA SER A 292 22.09 -1.20 35.84
C SER A 292 23.33 -0.30 36.06
N THR A 293 23.36 0.88 35.43
CA THR A 293 24.31 1.98 35.65
C THR A 293 23.65 3.17 36.30
#